data_a00e83dfcff28df57cf7379cbf0b915f
#
_entry.id   a00e83dfcff28df57cf7379cbf0b915f
#
_cell.length_a   1.000
_cell.length_b   1.000
_cell.length_c   1.000
_cell.angle_alpha   90.00
_cell.angle_beta   90.00
_cell.angle_gamma   90.00
#
_symmetry.space_group_name_H-M   'P 1'
#
loop_
_entity.id
_entity.type
_entity.pdbx_description
1 polymer ?
#
loop_
_entity_poly.entity_id
_entity_poly.type
_entity_poly.pdbx_seq_one_letter_code
_entity_poly.pdbx_strand_id
1 'polypeptide(L)'
;MSSISTLRADIRKTGLFARLSGWLDAMPHPHLAIEFSPDSVAAARWRGNSVDEFTVETLPPAALVPSAVEGNIINAGALKSAMANIVSRLRAKDQDVALILPDPVIRVFVQHFEEFPRSPQEAIPMLRWKLKKSIPFEADETVISYMRQPAREEGVDIVTALARLRIIREYEALAEGASLYPGVILSSSLAALSLLGDEKATLLARVSGVALTTAIVRGDVLCGYRCTELPAHSVDITPQMLLEEIYPVAAYYQDTWGEGIGSVRVAGLGARLPDFVPPLESEFHCKVSSLLHGAVSDGRIPHEARALADREADGLVGWMMHRN
;
A
#
# COMPACT_ATOMS: atom_id res chain seq x y z
N MET A 1 -29.59 -29.00 -25.18
CA MET A 1 -30.21 -27.80 -24.62
C MET A 1 -30.42 -28.06 -23.13
N SER A 2 -30.09 -27.12 -22.29
CA SER A 2 -30.14 -27.16 -20.80
C SER A 2 -28.81 -27.60 -20.19
N SER A 3 -28.12 -26.90 -19.40
CA SER A 3 -28.17 -25.74 -18.55
C SER A 3 -26.78 -25.56 -17.96
N ILE A 4 -26.00 -24.67 -18.49
CA ILE A 4 -24.77 -24.15 -17.84
C ILE A 4 -25.18 -22.83 -17.17
N SER A 5 -25.96 -22.91 -16.09
CA SER A 5 -26.41 -21.71 -15.37
C SER A 5 -26.56 -21.91 -13.85
N THR A 6 -25.80 -22.85 -13.23
CA THR A 6 -25.96 -23.07 -11.79
C THR A 6 -24.65 -23.42 -11.09
N LEU A 7 -23.60 -22.60 -11.30
CA LEU A 7 -22.40 -22.65 -10.45
C LEU A 7 -21.81 -21.24 -10.27
N ARG A 8 -22.67 -20.24 -10.12
CA ARG A 8 -22.36 -18.87 -9.71
C ARG A 8 -23.12 -18.48 -8.46
N ALA A 9 -23.16 -19.35 -7.47
CA ALA A 9 -23.73 -19.00 -6.19
C ALA A 9 -22.88 -19.60 -5.07
N ASP A 10 -22.61 -18.78 -4.09
CA ASP A 10 -22.07 -19.11 -2.77
C ASP A 10 -20.55 -19.30 -2.61
N ILE A 11 -19.79 -18.27 -2.98
CA ILE A 11 -18.79 -17.77 -2.05
C ILE A 11 -19.27 -16.36 -1.66
N ARG A 12 -20.19 -16.28 -0.73
CA ARG A 12 -20.44 -15.05 0.03
C ARG A 12 -19.21 -14.83 0.88
N LYS A 13 -18.27 -14.12 0.30
CA LYS A 13 -17.10 -13.58 0.96
C LYS A 13 -17.59 -12.66 2.07
N THR A 14 -17.34 -13.06 3.26
CA THR A 14 -17.46 -12.25 4.45
C THR A 14 -16.61 -10.98 4.31
N GLY A 15 -17.20 -9.91 4.17
CA GLY A 15 -17.10 -8.54 4.61
C GLY A 15 -15.87 -7.70 4.26
N LEU A 16 -14.65 -8.10 4.48
CA LEU A 16 -13.49 -7.18 4.51
C LEU A 16 -13.02 -6.72 3.13
N PHE A 17 -13.01 -7.64 2.19
CA PHE A 17 -12.46 -7.39 0.85
C PHE A 17 -13.41 -6.62 -0.08
N ALA A 18 -14.70 -6.61 0.23
CA ALA A 18 -15.71 -6.14 -0.72
C ALA A 18 -15.81 -4.60 -0.88
N ARG A 19 -15.22 -3.80 0.02
CA ARG A 19 -15.40 -2.33 0.03
C ARG A 19 -14.12 -1.52 -0.15
N LEU A 20 -13.00 -1.90 0.46
CA LEU A 20 -11.68 -1.48 -0.03
C LEU A 20 -11.50 -2.01 -1.45
N SER A 21 -12.03 -3.22 -1.72
CA SER A 21 -12.12 -3.79 -3.06
C SER A 21 -12.96 -2.97 -4.03
N GLY A 22 -14.05 -2.35 -3.63
CA GLY A 22 -14.89 -1.58 -4.54
C GLY A 22 -14.19 -0.41 -5.23
N TRP A 23 -13.20 0.19 -4.61
CA TRP A 23 -12.36 1.21 -5.25
C TRP A 23 -11.31 0.57 -6.17
N LEU A 24 -10.64 -0.45 -5.69
CA LEU A 24 -9.65 -1.20 -6.47
C LEU A 24 -10.35 -2.06 -7.54
N ASP A 25 -11.55 -2.61 -7.28
CA ASP A 25 -12.36 -3.34 -8.28
C ASP A 25 -12.85 -2.46 -9.43
N ALA A 26 -12.98 -1.15 -9.20
CA ALA A 26 -13.32 -0.18 -10.24
C ALA A 26 -12.11 0.23 -11.10
N MET A 27 -10.89 -0.14 -10.68
CA MET A 27 -9.67 0.16 -11.43
C MET A 27 -9.34 -0.96 -12.42
N PRO A 28 -8.63 -0.65 -13.52
CA PRO A 28 -8.01 -1.69 -14.33
C PRO A 28 -7.11 -2.57 -13.44
N HIS A 29 -7.14 -3.89 -13.65
CA HIS A 29 -6.28 -4.81 -12.91
C HIS A 29 -5.22 -5.41 -13.85
N PRO A 30 -4.10 -4.70 -14.11
CA PRO A 30 -2.99 -5.24 -14.87
C PRO A 30 -2.48 -6.54 -14.27
N HIS A 31 -2.17 -7.52 -15.11
CA HIS A 31 -1.55 -8.78 -14.71
C HIS A 31 -0.08 -8.64 -14.33
N LEU A 32 0.51 -7.52 -14.64
CA LEU A 32 1.86 -7.12 -14.29
C LEU A 32 1.80 -6.00 -13.26
N ALA A 33 2.56 -6.12 -12.19
CA ALA A 33 2.79 -5.02 -11.28
C ALA A 33 4.29 -4.84 -11.00
N ILE A 34 4.68 -3.61 -10.72
CA ILE A 34 6.05 -3.22 -10.39
C ILE A 34 6.01 -2.39 -9.12
N GLU A 35 6.71 -2.85 -8.09
CA GLU A 35 6.90 -2.13 -6.84
C GLU A 35 8.28 -1.51 -6.79
N PHE A 36 8.32 -0.21 -6.51
CA PHE A 36 9.54 0.56 -6.32
C PHE A 36 9.82 0.72 -4.83
N SER A 37 11.05 0.47 -4.43
CA SER A 37 11.57 0.77 -3.10
C SER A 37 12.92 1.48 -3.19
N PRO A 38 13.44 2.10 -2.13
CA PRO A 38 14.70 2.86 -2.18
C PRO A 38 15.89 2.06 -2.69
N ASP A 39 15.90 0.75 -2.48
CA ASP A 39 17.00 -0.17 -2.73
C ASP A 39 16.74 -1.20 -3.82
N SER A 40 15.51 -1.30 -4.33
CA SER A 40 15.13 -2.31 -5.31
C SER A 40 13.91 -1.92 -6.15
N VAL A 41 13.74 -2.64 -7.27
CA VAL A 41 12.52 -2.67 -8.05
C VAL A 41 12.10 -4.12 -8.17
N ALA A 42 10.96 -4.47 -7.60
CA ALA A 42 10.36 -5.79 -7.68
C ALA A 42 9.23 -5.81 -8.70
N ALA A 43 9.11 -6.87 -9.46
CA ALA A 43 8.02 -7.04 -10.40
C ALA A 43 7.52 -8.47 -10.41
N ALA A 44 6.21 -8.64 -10.55
CA ALA A 44 5.60 -9.94 -10.72
C ALA A 44 4.50 -9.89 -11.77
N ARG A 45 4.38 -11.00 -12.48
CA ARG A 45 3.25 -11.29 -13.35
C ARG A 45 2.51 -12.49 -12.78
N TRP A 46 1.19 -12.42 -12.82
CA TRP A 46 0.36 -13.55 -12.42
C TRP A 46 -0.62 -13.97 -13.51
N ARG A 47 -0.99 -15.23 -13.44
CA ARG A 47 -1.97 -15.85 -14.31
C ARG A 47 -3.01 -16.58 -13.45
N GLY A 48 -4.24 -16.13 -13.54
CA GLY A 48 -5.27 -16.60 -12.59
C GLY A 48 -4.90 -16.22 -11.16
N ASN A 49 -4.82 -17.17 -10.26
CA ASN A 49 -4.55 -16.99 -8.83
C ASN A 49 -3.10 -17.32 -8.43
N SER A 50 -2.21 -17.57 -9.39
CA SER A 50 -0.82 -17.92 -9.11
C SER A 50 0.14 -16.88 -9.67
N VAL A 51 1.28 -16.74 -8.97
CA VAL A 51 2.43 -15.99 -9.50
C VAL A 51 3.02 -16.82 -10.64
N ASP A 52 3.01 -16.27 -11.84
CA ASP A 52 3.58 -16.92 -13.02
C ASP A 52 5.10 -16.74 -13.03
N GLU A 53 5.54 -15.50 -12.88
CA GLU A 53 6.95 -15.13 -12.83
C GLU A 53 7.14 -13.90 -11.95
N PHE A 54 8.28 -13.80 -11.27
CA PHE A 54 8.69 -12.57 -10.57
C PHE A 54 10.19 -12.33 -10.73
N THR A 55 10.60 -11.09 -10.53
CA THR A 55 12.00 -10.68 -10.49
C THR A 55 12.20 -9.50 -9.55
N VAL A 56 13.40 -9.38 -9.00
CA VAL A 56 13.82 -8.26 -8.17
C VAL A 56 15.16 -7.76 -8.68
N GLU A 57 15.24 -6.46 -8.97
CA GLU A 57 16.45 -5.77 -9.40
C GLU A 57 16.91 -4.85 -8.26
N THR A 58 18.13 -5.06 -7.76
CA THR A 58 18.71 -4.21 -6.72
C THR A 58 19.16 -2.88 -7.32
N LEU A 59 18.89 -1.79 -6.61
CA LEU A 59 19.33 -0.44 -6.99
C LEU A 59 20.60 -0.05 -6.24
N PRO A 60 21.49 0.75 -6.88
CA PRO A 60 22.56 1.42 -6.15
C PRO A 60 22.00 2.33 -5.05
N PRO A 61 22.74 2.54 -3.94
CA PRO A 61 22.33 3.46 -2.89
C PRO A 61 21.95 4.84 -3.43
N ALA A 62 20.85 5.40 -2.93
CA ALA A 62 20.31 6.70 -3.32
C ALA A 62 19.97 6.83 -4.82
N ALA A 63 19.80 5.73 -5.55
CA ALA A 63 19.32 5.80 -6.94
C ALA A 63 17.86 6.25 -7.00
N LEU A 64 17.07 5.88 -6.01
CA LEU A 64 15.68 6.29 -5.79
C LEU A 64 15.56 6.87 -4.36
N VAL A 65 15.14 8.12 -4.26
CA VAL A 65 14.92 8.82 -2.98
C VAL A 65 13.46 9.27 -2.91
N PRO A 66 12.58 8.49 -2.26
CA PRO A 66 11.15 8.78 -2.22
C PRO A 66 10.84 10.10 -1.49
N SER A 67 10.10 10.97 -2.14
CA SER A 67 9.67 12.26 -1.62
C SER A 67 8.32 12.66 -2.21
N ALA A 68 7.50 13.35 -1.43
CA ALA A 68 6.28 13.98 -1.92
C ALA A 68 6.54 15.30 -2.65
N VAL A 69 7.72 15.90 -2.46
CA VAL A 69 8.04 17.27 -2.88
C VAL A 69 9.10 17.30 -3.96
N GLU A 70 10.20 16.57 -3.76
CA GLU A 70 11.35 16.58 -4.65
C GLU A 70 11.28 15.47 -5.71
N GLY A 71 12.05 15.59 -6.79
CA GLY A 71 12.21 14.52 -7.76
C GLY A 71 12.78 13.25 -7.11
N ASN A 72 12.21 12.11 -7.42
CA ASN A 72 12.55 10.85 -6.74
C ASN A 72 13.65 10.08 -7.43
N ILE A 73 13.78 10.23 -8.75
CA ILE A 73 14.69 9.46 -9.59
C ILE A 73 16.03 10.18 -9.69
N ILE A 74 16.97 9.84 -8.79
CA ILE A 74 18.30 10.47 -8.75
C ILE A 74 19.23 9.83 -9.77
N ASN A 75 19.20 8.50 -9.91
CA ASN A 75 19.98 7.78 -10.92
C ASN A 75 19.05 7.15 -11.98
N ALA A 76 18.66 7.97 -12.97
CA ALA A 76 17.79 7.53 -14.05
C ALA A 76 18.38 6.36 -14.87
N GLY A 77 19.71 6.27 -14.99
CA GLY A 77 20.38 5.17 -15.70
C GLY A 77 20.16 3.83 -15.01
N ALA A 78 20.33 3.79 -13.68
CA ALA A 78 20.11 2.58 -12.88
C ALA A 78 18.64 2.11 -12.97
N LEU A 79 17.69 3.06 -12.83
CA LEU A 79 16.27 2.74 -12.90
C LEU A 79 15.87 2.22 -14.29
N LYS A 80 16.34 2.86 -15.37
CA LYS A 80 16.10 2.39 -16.74
C LYS A 80 16.67 1.00 -16.99
N SER A 81 17.87 0.70 -16.48
CA SER A 81 18.48 -0.62 -16.57
C SER A 81 17.65 -1.67 -15.81
N ALA A 82 17.21 -1.37 -14.59
CA ALA A 82 16.35 -2.25 -13.81
C ALA A 82 15.02 -2.54 -14.55
N MET A 83 14.37 -1.51 -15.08
CA MET A 83 13.14 -1.67 -15.89
C MET A 83 13.35 -2.51 -17.13
N ALA A 84 14.45 -2.30 -17.86
CA ALA A 84 14.79 -3.10 -19.06
C ALA A 84 15.01 -4.57 -18.70
N ASN A 85 15.71 -4.86 -17.59
CA ASN A 85 15.91 -6.21 -17.09
C ASN A 85 14.57 -6.88 -16.72
N ILE A 86 13.70 -6.16 -16.02
CA ILE A 86 12.36 -6.63 -15.64
C ILE A 86 11.55 -7.00 -16.88
N VAL A 87 11.46 -6.09 -17.86
CA VAL A 87 10.70 -6.32 -19.10
C VAL A 87 11.25 -7.51 -19.87
N SER A 88 12.58 -7.64 -19.94
CA SER A 88 13.24 -8.77 -20.60
C SER A 88 12.95 -10.10 -19.91
N ARG A 89 13.13 -10.17 -18.58
CA ARG A 89 12.93 -11.40 -17.79
C ARG A 89 11.48 -11.87 -17.78
N LEU A 90 10.56 -10.94 -17.57
CA LEU A 90 9.12 -11.24 -17.53
C LEU A 90 8.46 -11.25 -18.91
N ARG A 91 9.21 -10.99 -20.00
CA ARG A 91 8.67 -10.87 -21.37
C ARG A 91 7.45 -9.94 -21.44
N ALA A 92 7.56 -8.79 -20.75
CA ALA A 92 6.43 -7.94 -20.41
C ALA A 92 6.24 -6.74 -21.35
N LYS A 93 6.87 -6.75 -22.53
CA LYS A 93 6.76 -5.67 -23.48
C LYS A 93 5.31 -5.41 -23.92
N ASP A 94 4.96 -4.14 -24.08
CA ASP A 94 3.64 -3.67 -24.56
C ASP A 94 2.46 -4.15 -23.68
N GLN A 95 2.65 -4.20 -22.35
CA GLN A 95 1.63 -4.61 -21.39
C GLN A 95 1.20 -3.45 -20.48
N ASP A 96 -0.05 -3.52 -20.04
CA ASP A 96 -0.54 -2.68 -18.96
C ASP A 96 0.14 -3.10 -17.64
N VAL A 97 0.48 -2.11 -16.80
CA VAL A 97 1.19 -2.31 -15.54
C VAL A 97 0.56 -1.52 -14.41
N ALA A 98 0.52 -2.12 -13.22
CA ALA A 98 0.30 -1.41 -11.97
C ALA A 98 1.64 -0.95 -11.40
N LEU A 99 1.80 0.34 -11.13
CA LEU A 99 2.97 0.91 -10.47
C LEU A 99 2.68 1.10 -8.99
N ILE A 100 3.44 0.42 -8.15
CA ILE A 100 3.34 0.50 -6.71
C ILE A 100 4.52 1.35 -6.23
N LEU A 101 4.20 2.53 -5.73
CA LEU A 101 5.19 3.55 -5.38
C LEU A 101 5.50 3.53 -3.88
N PRO A 102 6.71 3.96 -3.48
CA PRO A 102 7.04 4.15 -2.08
C PRO A 102 6.05 5.08 -1.38
N ASP A 103 5.71 4.79 -0.14
CA ASP A 103 4.68 5.52 0.60
C ASP A 103 4.89 7.04 0.71
N PRO A 104 6.12 7.57 0.86
CA PRO A 104 6.33 9.02 0.90
C PRO A 104 5.86 9.78 -0.33
N VAL A 105 5.75 9.10 -1.49
CA VAL A 105 5.34 9.72 -2.77
C VAL A 105 3.86 10.11 -2.76
N ILE A 106 3.02 9.31 -2.10
CA ILE A 106 1.56 9.47 -2.11
C ILE A 106 1.09 9.80 -0.70
N ARG A 107 0.47 10.95 -0.53
CA ARG A 107 -0.16 11.34 0.74
C ARG A 107 -1.56 10.75 0.82
N VAL A 108 -1.85 10.06 1.92
CA VAL A 108 -3.16 9.45 2.17
C VAL A 108 -3.78 10.07 3.40
N PHE A 109 -5.05 10.42 3.31
CA PHE A 109 -5.83 11.02 4.38
C PHE A 109 -7.14 10.27 4.55
N VAL A 110 -7.55 10.08 5.78
CA VAL A 110 -8.88 9.60 6.16
C VAL A 110 -9.61 10.76 6.82
N GLN A 111 -10.73 11.17 6.26
CA GLN A 111 -11.44 12.36 6.71
C GLN A 111 -12.94 12.11 6.79
N HIS A 112 -13.54 12.56 7.88
CA HIS A 112 -14.99 12.53 8.08
C HIS A 112 -15.68 13.74 7.43
N PHE A 113 -16.86 13.51 6.83
CA PHE A 113 -17.75 14.50 6.26
C PHE A 113 -19.19 14.19 6.66
N GLU A 114 -19.92 15.17 7.16
CA GLU A 114 -21.38 15.07 7.36
C GLU A 114 -22.07 14.88 6.01
N GLU A 115 -21.68 15.69 5.03
CA GLU A 115 -22.12 15.59 3.65
C GLU A 115 -20.94 15.61 2.69
N PHE A 116 -21.00 14.80 1.65
CA PHE A 116 -19.95 14.73 0.63
C PHE A 116 -20.56 14.66 -0.77
N PRO A 117 -20.08 15.48 -1.73
CA PRO A 117 -20.61 15.52 -3.10
C PRO A 117 -20.57 14.17 -3.77
N ARG A 118 -21.63 13.86 -4.54
CA ARG A 118 -21.68 12.61 -5.33
C ARG A 118 -20.86 12.70 -6.61
N SER A 119 -20.77 13.90 -7.16
CA SER A 119 -20.09 14.20 -8.42
C SER A 119 -18.59 14.38 -8.19
N PRO A 120 -17.70 13.72 -8.93
CA PRO A 120 -16.25 13.95 -8.86
C PRO A 120 -15.88 15.41 -9.18
N GLN A 121 -16.65 16.09 -10.04
CA GLN A 121 -16.42 17.47 -10.43
C GLN A 121 -16.57 18.45 -9.25
N GLU A 122 -17.36 18.09 -8.25
CA GLU A 122 -17.52 18.88 -7.01
C GLU A 122 -16.61 18.35 -5.88
N ALA A 123 -16.46 17.04 -5.79
CA ALA A 123 -15.70 16.39 -4.73
C ALA A 123 -14.20 16.72 -4.81
N ILE A 124 -13.58 16.66 -6.01
CA ILE A 124 -12.15 16.90 -6.19
C ILE A 124 -11.74 18.34 -5.79
N PRO A 125 -12.40 19.39 -6.26
CA PRO A 125 -12.10 20.75 -5.81
C PRO A 125 -12.27 20.95 -4.31
N MET A 126 -13.31 20.34 -3.71
CA MET A 126 -13.55 20.42 -2.27
C MET A 126 -12.42 19.72 -1.47
N LEU A 127 -12.01 18.51 -1.87
CA LEU A 127 -10.89 17.81 -1.25
C LEU A 127 -9.59 18.59 -1.40
N ARG A 128 -9.32 19.15 -2.58
CA ARG A 128 -8.15 19.97 -2.85
C ARG A 128 -8.11 21.19 -1.92
N TRP A 129 -9.22 21.88 -1.77
CA TRP A 129 -9.34 23.02 -0.88
C TRP A 129 -9.12 22.64 0.60
N LYS A 130 -9.76 21.55 1.04
CA LYS A 130 -9.67 21.07 2.43
C LYS A 130 -8.25 20.61 2.79
N LEU A 131 -7.55 19.98 1.85
CA LEU A 131 -6.21 19.42 2.06
C LEU A 131 -5.06 20.40 1.79
N LYS A 132 -5.34 21.59 1.21
CA LYS A 132 -4.33 22.58 0.84
C LYS A 132 -3.34 22.91 1.96
N LYS A 133 -3.79 22.95 3.21
CA LYS A 133 -2.94 23.26 4.37
C LYS A 133 -2.19 22.03 4.93
N SER A 134 -2.55 20.83 4.51
CA SER A 134 -2.00 19.57 5.02
C SER A 134 -0.95 18.95 4.09
N ILE A 135 -0.69 19.59 2.95
CA ILE A 135 0.29 19.14 1.96
C ILE A 135 1.42 20.15 1.81
N PRO A 136 2.67 19.69 1.60
CA PRO A 136 3.85 20.58 1.52
C PRO A 136 4.10 21.14 0.10
N PHE A 137 3.09 21.17 -0.78
CA PHE A 137 3.20 21.64 -2.17
C PHE A 137 1.86 22.27 -2.63
N GLU A 138 1.89 22.94 -3.77
CA GLU A 138 0.69 23.60 -4.31
C GLU A 138 -0.40 22.57 -4.68
N ALA A 139 -1.60 22.79 -4.16
CA ALA A 139 -2.72 21.87 -4.33
C ALA A 139 -3.16 21.71 -5.81
N ASP A 140 -2.94 22.72 -6.63
CA ASP A 140 -3.32 22.71 -8.05
C ASP A 140 -2.41 21.81 -8.91
N GLU A 141 -1.21 21.49 -8.41
CA GLU A 141 -0.26 20.57 -9.06
C GLU A 141 -0.48 19.09 -8.67
N THR A 142 -1.62 18.76 -8.08
CA THR A 142 -1.87 17.42 -7.56
C THR A 142 -2.79 16.58 -8.44
N VAL A 143 -2.48 15.28 -8.48
CA VAL A 143 -3.45 14.24 -8.83
C VAL A 143 -4.15 13.79 -7.56
N ILE A 144 -5.47 13.72 -7.57
CA ILE A 144 -6.29 13.31 -6.43
C ILE A 144 -7.19 12.15 -6.85
N SER A 145 -7.16 11.09 -6.03
CA SER A 145 -8.12 10.00 -6.06
C SER A 145 -8.78 9.88 -4.69
N TYR A 146 -10.01 9.43 -4.62
CA TYR A 146 -10.71 9.26 -3.35
C TYR A 146 -11.66 8.07 -3.38
N MET A 147 -11.91 7.52 -2.19
CA MET A 147 -12.85 6.45 -1.95
C MET A 147 -13.77 6.82 -0.79
N ARG A 148 -15.05 6.44 -0.92
CA ARG A 148 -16.04 6.53 0.16
C ARG A 148 -16.04 5.25 0.95
N GLN A 149 -16.06 5.36 2.27
CA GLN A 149 -16.24 4.23 3.18
C GLN A 149 -17.28 4.58 4.25
N PRO A 150 -17.88 3.57 4.95
CA PRO A 150 -18.81 3.84 6.03
C PRO A 150 -18.13 4.65 7.13
N ALA A 151 -18.80 5.71 7.61
CA ALA A 151 -18.37 6.44 8.79
C ALA A 151 -18.78 5.71 10.07
N ARG A 152 -18.13 6.03 11.17
CA ARG A 152 -18.49 5.59 12.51
C ARG A 152 -19.82 6.21 12.97
N GLU A 153 -20.03 7.45 12.63
CA GLU A 153 -21.20 8.27 12.94
C GLU A 153 -22.01 8.55 11.68
N GLU A 154 -23.05 9.40 11.78
CA GLU A 154 -23.75 9.89 10.60
C GLU A 154 -22.77 10.57 9.64
N GLY A 155 -22.96 10.39 8.32
CA GLY A 155 -22.09 10.94 7.31
C GLY A 155 -21.32 9.89 6.53
N VAL A 156 -20.11 10.25 6.08
CA VAL A 156 -19.24 9.39 5.28
C VAL A 156 -17.77 9.67 5.56
N ASP A 157 -16.97 8.64 5.69
CA ASP A 157 -15.52 8.76 5.73
C ASP A 157 -14.94 8.67 4.31
N ILE A 158 -14.02 9.57 4.00
CA ILE A 158 -13.36 9.64 2.71
C ILE A 158 -11.88 9.33 2.88
N VAL A 159 -11.43 8.28 2.21
CA VAL A 159 -10.00 8.03 2.00
C VAL A 159 -9.58 8.79 0.77
N THR A 160 -8.64 9.71 0.93
CA THR A 160 -8.12 10.51 -0.17
C THR A 160 -6.64 10.21 -0.35
N ALA A 161 -6.25 9.82 -1.56
CA ALA A 161 -4.87 9.69 -1.97
C ALA A 161 -4.53 10.84 -2.93
N LEU A 162 -3.41 11.51 -2.68
CA LEU A 162 -2.95 12.59 -3.54
C LEU A 162 -1.42 12.57 -3.69
N ALA A 163 -0.96 12.95 -4.86
CA ALA A 163 0.46 13.05 -5.17
C ALA A 163 0.72 14.24 -6.09
N ARG A 164 1.95 14.73 -6.08
CA ARG A 164 2.37 15.78 -7.00
C ARG A 164 2.47 15.23 -8.42
N LEU A 165 1.75 15.83 -9.36
CA LEU A 165 1.67 15.33 -10.75
C LEU A 165 3.05 15.15 -11.40
N ARG A 166 3.99 16.08 -11.18
CA ARG A 166 5.35 15.99 -11.75
C ARG A 166 6.09 14.73 -11.29
N ILE A 167 5.89 14.31 -10.01
CA ILE A 167 6.55 13.13 -9.46
C ILE A 167 5.91 11.86 -10.03
N ILE A 168 4.58 11.81 -10.13
CA ILE A 168 3.89 10.69 -10.78
C ILE A 168 4.42 10.47 -12.21
N ARG A 169 4.60 11.55 -12.97
CA ARG A 169 5.13 11.49 -14.34
C ARG A 169 6.56 10.98 -14.43
N GLU A 170 7.38 11.10 -13.40
CA GLU A 170 8.72 10.49 -13.39
C GLU A 170 8.62 8.95 -13.46
N TYR A 171 7.70 8.35 -12.70
CA TYR A 171 7.48 6.90 -12.71
C TYR A 171 6.74 6.43 -13.97
N GLU A 172 5.75 7.19 -14.44
CA GLU A 172 5.09 6.92 -15.72
C GLU A 172 6.11 6.90 -16.86
N ALA A 173 6.98 7.90 -16.94
CA ALA A 173 8.02 7.99 -17.97
C ALA A 173 9.04 6.83 -17.91
N LEU A 174 9.34 6.30 -16.72
CA LEU A 174 10.17 5.09 -16.60
C LEU A 174 9.46 3.87 -17.20
N ALA A 175 8.20 3.68 -16.91
CA ALA A 175 7.42 2.55 -17.43
C ALA A 175 7.23 2.67 -18.95
N GLU A 176 6.83 3.84 -19.43
CA GLU A 176 6.65 4.13 -20.87
C GLU A 176 7.97 3.96 -21.65
N GLY A 177 9.09 4.41 -21.07
CA GLY A 177 10.43 4.21 -21.63
C GLY A 177 10.86 2.75 -21.72
N ALA A 178 10.23 1.87 -20.96
CA ALA A 178 10.38 0.42 -21.01
C ALA A 178 9.28 -0.28 -21.85
N SER A 179 8.45 0.47 -22.59
CA SER A 179 7.30 -0.01 -23.37
C SER A 179 6.24 -0.70 -22.51
N LEU A 180 5.96 -0.12 -21.33
CA LEU A 180 4.85 -0.51 -20.47
C LEU A 180 3.83 0.62 -20.38
N TYR A 181 2.56 0.28 -20.17
CA TYR A 181 1.48 1.25 -20.08
C TYR A 181 0.95 1.34 -18.65
N PRO A 182 1.28 2.40 -17.88
CA PRO A 182 0.77 2.56 -16.52
C PRO A 182 -0.76 2.69 -16.51
N GLY A 183 -1.45 1.68 -15.99
CA GLY A 183 -2.92 1.68 -15.85
C GLY A 183 -3.38 2.06 -14.45
N VAL A 184 -2.58 1.76 -13.43
CA VAL A 184 -2.87 2.05 -12.03
C VAL A 184 -1.59 2.48 -11.33
N ILE A 185 -1.71 3.47 -10.44
CA ILE A 185 -0.63 3.91 -9.54
C ILE A 185 -1.17 3.98 -8.11
N LEU A 186 -0.49 3.31 -7.16
CA LEU A 186 -0.87 3.30 -5.76
C LEU A 186 0.37 3.24 -4.85
N SER A 187 0.20 3.52 -3.55
CA SER A 187 1.31 3.37 -2.59
C SER A 187 1.46 1.93 -2.13
N SER A 188 2.69 1.56 -1.76
CA SER A 188 3.02 0.21 -1.28
C SER A 188 2.15 -0.21 -0.10
N SER A 189 1.97 0.65 0.92
CA SER A 189 1.15 0.31 2.07
C SER A 189 -0.34 0.21 1.73
N LEU A 190 -0.89 1.05 0.84
CA LEU A 190 -2.29 0.89 0.40
C LEU A 190 -2.50 -0.45 -0.32
N ALA A 191 -1.57 -0.85 -1.18
CA ALA A 191 -1.61 -2.16 -1.80
C ALA A 191 -1.53 -3.29 -0.78
N ALA A 192 -0.65 -3.14 0.21
CA ALA A 192 -0.41 -4.13 1.26
C ALA A 192 -1.59 -4.30 2.24
N LEU A 193 -2.52 -3.33 2.34
CA LEU A 193 -3.70 -3.46 3.21
C LEU A 193 -4.55 -4.68 2.89
N SER A 194 -4.56 -5.15 1.64
CA SER A 194 -5.27 -6.37 1.24
C SER A 194 -4.72 -7.66 1.90
N LEU A 195 -3.53 -7.60 2.48
CA LEU A 195 -2.93 -8.69 3.26
C LEU A 195 -3.46 -8.74 4.70
N LEU A 196 -4.14 -7.71 5.17
CA LEU A 196 -4.78 -7.69 6.48
C LEU A 196 -6.10 -8.45 6.41
N GLY A 197 -6.37 -9.31 7.38
CA GLY A 197 -7.53 -10.21 7.31
C GLY A 197 -8.29 -10.37 8.61
N ASP A 198 -8.04 -9.52 9.59
CA ASP A 198 -8.65 -9.64 10.91
C ASP A 198 -9.93 -8.78 11.01
N GLU A 199 -10.98 -9.32 11.65
CA GLU A 199 -12.19 -8.55 12.00
C GLU A 199 -11.93 -7.50 13.09
N LYS A 200 -10.86 -7.69 13.87
CA LYS A 200 -10.44 -6.78 14.93
C LYS A 200 -9.59 -5.65 14.33
N ALA A 201 -9.50 -4.54 15.06
CA ALA A 201 -8.61 -3.45 14.71
C ALA A 201 -7.16 -3.93 14.57
N THR A 202 -6.65 -3.83 13.37
CA THR A 202 -5.27 -4.23 13.04
C THR A 202 -4.43 -3.01 12.72
N LEU A 203 -3.33 -2.84 13.44
CA LEU A 203 -2.33 -1.82 13.15
C LEU A 203 -1.27 -2.43 12.23
N LEU A 204 -1.10 -1.83 11.05
CA LEU A 204 0.05 -2.05 10.18
C LEU A 204 1.13 -1.03 10.52
N ALA A 205 2.36 -1.50 10.77
CA ALA A 205 3.57 -0.69 10.84
C ALA A 205 4.55 -1.15 9.75
N ARG A 206 4.72 -0.36 8.71
CA ARG A 206 5.60 -0.68 7.57
C ARG A 206 6.77 0.29 7.52
N VAL A 207 7.98 -0.25 7.65
CA VAL A 207 9.23 0.51 7.57
C VAL A 207 9.85 0.33 6.19
N SER A 208 10.25 1.42 5.54
CA SER A 208 10.92 1.37 4.23
C SER A 208 11.92 2.54 4.12
N GLY A 209 13.21 2.24 4.11
CA GLY A 209 14.25 3.25 4.16
C GLY A 209 14.16 4.10 5.44
N VAL A 210 13.88 5.37 5.30
CA VAL A 210 13.64 6.32 6.41
C VAL A 210 12.16 6.62 6.63
N ALA A 211 11.25 5.89 6.00
CA ALA A 211 9.83 6.10 6.14
C ALA A 211 9.17 5.04 7.01
N LEU A 212 8.26 5.46 7.85
CA LEU A 212 7.31 4.62 8.57
C LEU A 212 5.89 4.95 8.13
N THR A 213 5.19 3.94 7.63
CA THR A 213 3.76 4.04 7.40
C THR A 213 3.02 3.26 8.46
N THR A 214 2.09 3.92 9.15
CA THR A 214 1.14 3.31 10.06
C THR A 214 -0.25 3.41 9.47
N ALA A 215 -0.96 2.29 9.47
CA ALA A 215 -2.37 2.25 9.08
C ALA A 215 -3.17 1.42 10.08
N ILE A 216 -4.37 1.84 10.40
CA ILE A 216 -5.28 1.06 11.23
C ILE A 216 -6.50 0.71 10.41
N VAL A 217 -6.75 -0.59 10.29
CA VAL A 217 -7.88 -1.15 9.58
C VAL A 217 -8.76 -1.91 10.57
N ARG A 218 -10.06 -1.67 10.54
CA ARG A 218 -11.06 -2.37 11.33
C ARG A 218 -12.16 -2.91 10.41
N GLY A 219 -12.22 -4.20 10.28
CA GLY A 219 -13.09 -4.74 9.25
C GLY A 219 -12.72 -4.15 7.88
N ASP A 220 -13.70 -3.60 7.16
CA ASP A 220 -13.55 -3.01 5.82
C ASP A 220 -13.18 -1.51 5.84
N VAL A 221 -12.87 -0.96 7.02
CA VAL A 221 -12.69 0.48 7.20
C VAL A 221 -11.25 0.79 7.51
N LEU A 222 -10.64 1.66 6.70
CA LEU A 222 -9.37 2.29 7.03
C LEU A 222 -9.65 3.43 8.02
N CYS A 223 -9.31 3.21 9.29
CA CYS A 223 -9.59 4.15 10.37
C CYS A 223 -8.55 5.25 10.50
N GLY A 224 -7.32 4.97 10.06
CA GLY A 224 -6.21 5.92 10.10
C GLY A 224 -5.10 5.50 9.15
N TYR A 225 -4.39 6.50 8.63
CA TYR A 225 -3.20 6.32 7.79
C TYR A 225 -2.25 7.48 8.04
N ARG A 226 -1.00 7.16 8.30
CA ARG A 226 0.06 8.15 8.51
C ARG A 226 1.37 7.62 7.93
N CYS A 227 2.03 8.42 7.11
CA CYS A 227 3.39 8.18 6.66
C CYS A 227 4.28 9.30 7.20
N THR A 228 5.30 8.94 7.97
CA THR A 228 6.26 9.85 8.61
C THR A 228 7.68 9.47 8.27
N GLU A 229 8.59 10.41 8.38
CA GLU A 229 10.01 10.15 8.31
C GLU A 229 10.51 9.70 9.68
N LEU A 230 11.28 8.62 9.71
CA LEU A 230 11.91 8.10 10.91
C LEU A 230 13.18 8.91 11.25
N PRO A 231 13.54 9.01 12.54
CA PRO A 231 14.77 9.67 12.96
C PRO A 231 16.04 8.92 12.55
N ALA A 232 15.90 7.66 12.12
CA ALA A 232 16.99 6.80 11.67
C ALA A 232 16.56 5.95 10.48
N HIS A 233 17.53 5.48 9.69
CA HIS A 233 17.28 4.52 8.62
C HIS A 233 16.73 3.19 9.18
N SER A 234 15.93 2.48 8.39
CA SER A 234 15.30 1.21 8.78
C SER A 234 16.26 0.18 9.38
N VAL A 235 17.52 0.17 8.95
CA VAL A 235 18.56 -0.73 9.50
C VAL A 235 19.02 -0.36 10.91
N ASP A 236 18.85 0.89 11.32
CA ASP A 236 19.31 1.44 12.60
C ASP A 236 18.16 1.68 13.59
N ILE A 237 16.91 1.50 13.17
CA ILE A 237 15.75 1.69 14.03
C ILE A 237 15.76 0.68 15.18
N THR A 238 15.43 1.15 16.38
CA THR A 238 15.29 0.30 17.57
C THR A 238 13.82 0.02 17.87
N PRO A 239 13.50 -1.04 18.65
CA PRO A 239 12.13 -1.27 19.11
C PRO A 239 11.50 -0.08 19.82
N GLN A 240 12.30 0.61 20.66
CA GLN A 240 11.83 1.79 21.38
C GLN A 240 11.49 2.94 20.43
N MET A 241 12.33 3.23 19.44
CA MET A 241 12.06 4.27 18.44
C MET A 241 10.80 3.95 17.62
N LEU A 242 10.62 2.68 17.22
CA LEU A 242 9.42 2.28 16.51
C LEU A 242 8.17 2.45 17.37
N LEU A 243 8.23 2.05 18.65
CA LEU A 243 7.14 2.17 19.60
C LEU A 243 6.73 3.64 19.79
N GLU A 244 7.70 4.55 19.99
CA GLU A 244 7.46 5.98 20.15
C GLU A 244 6.71 6.59 18.95
N GLU A 245 6.94 6.08 17.74
CA GLU A 245 6.28 6.56 16.53
C GLU A 245 4.88 5.96 16.33
N ILE A 246 4.65 4.71 16.71
CA ILE A 246 3.36 4.04 16.46
C ILE A 246 2.35 4.23 17.61
N TYR A 247 2.83 4.38 18.84
CA TYR A 247 1.97 4.53 20.01
C TYR A 247 0.96 5.68 19.91
N PRO A 248 1.36 6.90 19.48
CA PRO A 248 0.41 8.01 19.35
C PRO A 248 -0.72 7.72 18.36
N VAL A 249 -0.47 6.93 17.31
CA VAL A 249 -1.48 6.55 16.32
C VAL A 249 -2.48 5.57 16.92
N ALA A 250 -1.99 4.59 17.68
CA ALA A 250 -2.83 3.61 18.38
C ALA A 250 -3.65 4.26 19.49
N ALA A 251 -3.06 5.17 20.27
CA ALA A 251 -3.75 5.92 21.32
C ALA A 251 -4.86 6.80 20.73
N TYR A 252 -4.58 7.54 19.66
CA TYR A 252 -5.60 8.32 18.96
C TYR A 252 -6.76 7.45 18.45
N TYR A 253 -6.45 6.27 17.92
CA TYR A 253 -7.48 5.32 17.52
C TYR A 253 -8.33 4.89 18.70
N GLN A 254 -7.71 4.49 19.82
CA GLN A 254 -8.42 4.07 21.03
C GLN A 254 -9.33 5.17 21.58
N ASP A 255 -8.84 6.41 21.64
CA ASP A 255 -9.63 7.56 22.08
C ASP A 255 -10.81 7.85 21.15
N THR A 256 -10.62 7.66 19.85
CA THR A 256 -11.64 7.97 18.84
C THR A 256 -12.68 6.85 18.71
N TRP A 257 -12.24 5.57 18.76
CA TRP A 257 -13.09 4.42 18.47
C TRP A 257 -13.55 3.66 19.72
N GLY A 258 -12.98 3.97 20.90
CA GLY A 258 -13.35 3.34 22.18
C GLY A 258 -12.87 1.88 22.32
N GLU A 259 -11.98 1.42 21.44
CA GLU A 259 -11.41 0.07 21.47
C GLU A 259 -9.91 0.09 21.20
N GLY A 260 -9.18 -0.89 21.75
CA GLY A 260 -7.74 -1.03 21.55
C GLY A 260 -7.39 -1.77 20.26
N ILE A 261 -6.09 -1.79 19.95
CA ILE A 261 -5.55 -2.56 18.84
C ILE A 261 -5.64 -4.07 19.14
N GLY A 262 -6.25 -4.83 18.26
CA GLY A 262 -6.44 -6.28 18.39
C GLY A 262 -5.30 -7.12 17.83
N SER A 263 -4.52 -6.57 16.88
CA SER A 263 -3.30 -7.18 16.34
C SER A 263 -2.37 -6.13 15.71
N VAL A 264 -1.06 -6.43 15.69
CA VAL A 264 -0.06 -5.60 15.01
C VAL A 264 0.60 -6.42 13.92
N ARG A 265 0.64 -5.87 12.72
CA ARG A 265 1.36 -6.43 11.56
C ARG A 265 2.53 -5.52 11.23
N VAL A 266 3.71 -6.10 11.14
CA VAL A 266 4.95 -5.35 10.89
C VAL A 266 5.55 -5.80 9.56
N ALA A 267 6.04 -4.84 8.78
CA ALA A 267 6.75 -5.06 7.53
C ALA A 267 8.03 -4.20 7.46
N GLY A 268 9.03 -4.64 6.69
CA GLY A 268 10.25 -3.90 6.44
C GLY A 268 11.34 -4.02 7.52
N LEU A 269 11.22 -4.98 8.44
CA LEU A 269 12.24 -5.26 9.45
C LEU A 269 13.06 -6.53 9.17
N GLY A 270 12.64 -7.35 8.20
CA GLY A 270 13.33 -8.57 7.80
C GLY A 270 13.66 -9.50 8.96
N ALA A 271 14.91 -9.95 9.02
CA ALA A 271 15.43 -10.82 10.06
C ALA A 271 15.44 -10.19 11.47
N ARG A 272 15.26 -8.87 11.57
CA ARG A 272 15.27 -8.15 12.87
C ARG A 272 13.90 -8.15 13.57
N LEU A 273 12.82 -8.54 12.87
CA LEU A 273 11.48 -8.54 13.46
C LEU A 273 11.39 -9.24 14.83
N PRO A 274 12.07 -10.38 15.10
CA PRO A 274 12.02 -11.01 16.42
C PRO A 274 12.42 -10.11 17.59
N ASP A 275 13.30 -9.13 17.38
CA ASP A 275 13.73 -8.18 18.42
C ASP A 275 12.63 -7.17 18.76
N PHE A 276 11.71 -6.92 17.84
CA PHE A 276 10.63 -5.95 17.97
C PHE A 276 9.35 -6.56 18.54
N VAL A 277 9.12 -7.86 18.35
CA VAL A 277 7.88 -8.53 18.78
C VAL A 277 7.61 -8.39 20.28
N PRO A 278 8.55 -8.74 21.21
CA PRO A 278 8.25 -8.71 22.64
C PRO A 278 7.88 -7.32 23.17
N PRO A 279 8.62 -6.23 22.87
CA PRO A 279 8.22 -4.90 23.35
C PRO A 279 6.88 -4.42 22.77
N LEU A 280 6.58 -4.71 21.50
CA LEU A 280 5.30 -4.36 20.91
C LEU A 280 4.13 -5.16 21.48
N GLU A 281 4.30 -6.48 21.71
CA GLU A 281 3.28 -7.31 22.37
C GLU A 281 3.03 -6.87 23.83
N SER A 282 4.09 -6.47 24.53
CA SER A 282 3.98 -5.95 25.89
C SER A 282 3.17 -4.65 25.96
N GLU A 283 3.36 -3.75 24.99
CA GLU A 283 2.68 -2.45 24.97
C GLU A 283 1.23 -2.57 24.51
N PHE A 284 0.99 -3.25 23.39
CA PHE A 284 -0.33 -3.33 22.79
C PHE A 284 -1.19 -4.47 23.33
N HIS A 285 -0.65 -5.35 24.18
CA HIS A 285 -1.32 -6.52 24.74
C HIS A 285 -2.02 -7.40 23.69
N CYS A 286 -1.43 -7.48 22.49
CA CYS A 286 -1.98 -8.23 21.38
C CYS A 286 -0.87 -8.91 20.57
N LYS A 287 -1.25 -9.81 19.66
CA LYS A 287 -0.30 -10.54 18.81
C LYS A 287 0.39 -9.61 17.82
N VAL A 288 1.72 -9.71 17.75
CA VAL A 288 2.57 -9.06 16.77
C VAL A 288 3.16 -10.09 15.80
N SER A 289 3.10 -9.81 14.51
CA SER A 289 3.67 -10.73 13.50
C SER A 289 4.08 -9.99 12.22
N SER A 290 4.91 -10.63 11.40
CA SER A 290 5.20 -10.16 10.06
C SER A 290 3.91 -10.08 9.23
N LEU A 291 3.78 -9.04 8.43
CA LEU A 291 2.66 -8.88 7.51
C LEU A 291 2.56 -10.07 6.53
N LEU A 292 3.60 -10.31 5.75
CA LEU A 292 3.60 -11.34 4.72
C LEU A 292 3.67 -12.76 5.29
N HIS A 293 4.61 -13.03 6.21
CA HIS A 293 4.73 -14.37 6.80
C HIS A 293 3.46 -14.73 7.61
N GLY A 294 2.81 -13.75 8.23
CA GLY A 294 1.50 -13.94 8.85
C GLY A 294 0.46 -14.36 7.83
N ALA A 295 0.37 -13.68 6.70
CA ALA A 295 -0.59 -14.00 5.64
C ALA A 295 -0.32 -15.38 4.99
N VAL A 296 0.97 -15.79 4.85
CA VAL A 296 1.35 -17.13 4.41
C VAL A 296 0.91 -18.19 5.43
N SER A 297 1.20 -17.94 6.71
CA SER A 297 0.86 -18.88 7.79
C SER A 297 -0.64 -19.08 7.96
N ASP A 298 -1.40 -18.03 7.75
CA ASP A 298 -2.87 -18.03 7.80
C ASP A 298 -3.50 -18.62 6.53
N GLY A 299 -2.68 -19.05 5.55
CA GLY A 299 -3.13 -19.64 4.28
C GLY A 299 -3.80 -18.64 3.33
N ARG A 300 -3.65 -17.35 3.59
CA ARG A 300 -4.25 -16.26 2.78
C ARG A 300 -3.51 -16.00 1.49
N ILE A 301 -2.21 -16.29 1.43
CA ILE A 301 -1.41 -16.16 0.21
C ILE A 301 -0.82 -17.52 -0.21
N PRO A 302 -0.71 -17.76 -1.52
CA PRO A 302 -0.14 -18.98 -2.05
C PRO A 302 1.31 -19.20 -1.60
N HIS A 303 1.72 -20.44 -1.43
CA HIS A 303 3.07 -20.79 -0.99
C HIS A 303 4.16 -20.27 -1.95
N GLU A 304 3.83 -20.14 -3.23
CA GLU A 304 4.71 -19.62 -4.28
C GLU A 304 5.07 -18.16 -4.06
N ALA A 305 4.18 -17.37 -3.43
CA ALA A 305 4.43 -15.98 -3.09
C ALA A 305 5.40 -15.82 -1.90
N ARG A 306 5.79 -16.90 -1.23
CA ARG A 306 6.73 -16.87 -0.09
C ARG A 306 8.08 -16.26 -0.46
N ALA A 307 8.57 -16.53 -1.67
CA ALA A 307 9.82 -15.95 -2.14
C ALA A 307 9.77 -14.42 -2.28
N LEU A 308 8.58 -13.84 -2.55
CA LEU A 308 8.35 -12.39 -2.52
C LEU A 308 8.24 -11.85 -1.09
N ALA A 309 7.73 -12.67 -0.16
CA ALA A 309 7.72 -12.33 1.27
C ALA A 309 9.14 -12.18 1.82
N ASP A 310 10.05 -13.06 1.43
CA ASP A 310 11.46 -13.00 1.81
C ASP A 310 12.20 -11.78 1.22
N ARG A 311 11.60 -11.10 0.25
CA ARG A 311 12.08 -9.85 -0.38
C ARG A 311 11.32 -8.60 0.05
N GLU A 312 10.42 -8.75 1.04
CA GLU A 312 9.61 -7.65 1.59
C GLU A 312 8.82 -6.86 0.53
N ALA A 313 8.41 -7.54 -0.56
CA ALA A 313 7.59 -6.96 -1.62
C ALA A 313 6.09 -6.98 -1.22
N ASP A 314 5.78 -6.33 -0.09
CA ASP A 314 4.45 -6.38 0.52
C ASP A 314 3.37 -5.77 -0.35
N GLY A 315 3.68 -4.63 -0.96
CA GLY A 315 2.75 -3.95 -1.85
C GLY A 315 2.44 -4.77 -3.10
N LEU A 316 3.47 -5.40 -3.66
CA LEU A 316 3.32 -6.26 -4.84
C LEU A 316 2.44 -7.48 -4.53
N VAL A 317 2.70 -8.17 -3.42
CA VAL A 317 1.88 -9.32 -2.99
C VAL A 317 0.46 -8.87 -2.65
N GLY A 318 0.32 -7.73 -1.96
CA GLY A 318 -0.98 -7.16 -1.64
C GLY A 318 -1.81 -6.83 -2.88
N TRP A 319 -1.20 -6.24 -3.89
CA TRP A 319 -1.86 -6.00 -5.18
C TRP A 319 -2.33 -7.28 -5.85
N MET A 320 -1.50 -8.32 -5.82
CA MET A 320 -1.86 -9.63 -6.38
C MET A 320 -3.05 -10.27 -5.67
N MET A 321 -3.09 -10.19 -4.35
CA MET A 321 -4.15 -10.78 -3.52
C MET A 321 -5.49 -10.08 -3.65
N HIS A 322 -5.48 -8.83 -4.02
CA HIS A 322 -6.69 -8.02 -4.16
C HIS A 322 -7.68 -8.54 -5.21
N ARG A 323 -7.22 -9.34 -6.17
CA ARG A 323 -8.04 -9.92 -7.27
C ARG A 323 -8.90 -11.11 -6.86
N ASN A 324 -8.72 -11.65 -5.68
CA ASN A 324 -9.38 -12.86 -5.18
C ASN A 324 -10.42 -12.50 -4.13
#